data_380501188656e14347fa6c0f27eab411
#
_entry.id   380501188656e14347fa6c0f27eab411
#
_cell.length_a   1.000
_cell.length_b   1.000
_cell.length_c   1.000
_cell.angle_alpha   90.00
_cell.angle_beta   90.00
_cell.angle_gamma   90.00
#
_symmetry.space_group_name_H-M   'P 1'
#
loop_
_entity.id
_entity.type
_entity.pdbx_description
1 polymer ?
#
loop_
_entity_poly.entity_id
_entity_poly.type
_entity_poly.pdbx_seq_one_letter_code
_entity_poly.pdbx_strand_id
1 'polypeptide(L)'
;MKPLFRVARRVVLAVGVLFCLGFAWPQRFVMPVEGAGRSSFHPESFWYHPWGRSVTHKGVDIFARKGTPVRAATSGLVVFTGELGMGGRVALVLGPRWRMHYYAHLERIDVARGHWLRPGERLGTVGDTGNARGKPPHLHYTIGTLVPLPWQVRPGPHGLRRMWYVDPTPLLNGAS
;
A
#
# COMPACT_ATOMS: atom_id res chain seq x y z
N MET A 1 29.88 33.12 -4.25
CA MET A 1 29.16 32.38 -3.18
C MET A 1 27.66 32.77 -3.05
N LYS A 2 27.25 34.03 -3.21
CA LYS A 2 25.84 34.48 -3.05
C LYS A 2 24.79 33.82 -4.00
N PRO A 3 25.04 33.56 -5.32
CA PRO A 3 24.05 32.97 -6.21
C PRO A 3 23.74 31.49 -5.88
N LEU A 4 24.73 30.69 -5.57
CA LEU A 4 24.58 29.27 -5.23
C LEU A 4 23.71 29.08 -3.95
N PHE A 5 23.90 29.93 -2.96
CA PHE A 5 23.12 29.90 -1.72
C PHE A 5 21.63 30.25 -1.97
N ARG A 6 21.34 31.19 -2.87
CA ARG A 6 19.96 31.53 -3.27
C ARG A 6 19.28 30.37 -4.01
N VAL A 7 19.98 29.68 -4.89
CA VAL A 7 19.46 28.49 -5.59
C VAL A 7 19.17 27.38 -4.59
N ALA A 8 20.13 27.05 -3.72
CA ALA A 8 19.95 26.03 -2.70
C ALA A 8 18.73 26.32 -1.79
N ARG A 9 18.55 27.57 -1.33
CA ARG A 9 17.40 27.98 -0.53
C ARG A 9 16.08 27.79 -1.29
N ARG A 10 16.01 28.16 -2.58
CA ARG A 10 14.82 27.96 -3.42
C ARG A 10 14.48 26.49 -3.58
N VAL A 11 15.47 25.63 -3.80
CA VAL A 11 15.28 24.18 -3.90
C VAL A 11 14.74 23.61 -2.60
N VAL A 12 15.33 23.98 -1.44
CA VAL A 12 14.87 23.52 -0.12
C VAL A 12 13.43 23.96 0.14
N LEU A 13 13.08 25.20 -0.19
CA LEU A 13 11.70 25.69 -0.06
C LEU A 13 10.73 24.93 -0.97
N ALA A 14 11.10 24.71 -2.23
CA ALA A 14 10.26 23.95 -3.17
C ALA A 14 10.03 22.50 -2.68
N VAL A 15 11.08 21.83 -2.21
CA VAL A 15 10.98 20.47 -1.63
C VAL A 15 10.09 20.49 -0.37
N GLY A 16 10.25 21.49 0.51
CA GLY A 16 9.40 21.64 1.69
C GLY A 16 7.93 21.84 1.34
N VAL A 17 7.64 22.68 0.34
CA VAL A 17 6.26 22.89 -0.15
C VAL A 17 5.69 21.60 -0.74
N LEU A 18 6.42 20.90 -1.61
CA LEU A 18 5.98 19.62 -2.17
C LEU A 18 5.72 18.58 -1.07
N PHE A 19 6.58 18.54 -0.06
CA PHE A 19 6.40 17.66 1.09
C PHE A 19 5.10 17.96 1.84
N CYS A 20 4.84 19.22 2.14
CA CYS A 20 3.59 19.66 2.79
C CYS A 20 2.35 19.38 1.94
N LEU A 21 2.41 19.62 0.63
CA LEU A 21 1.33 19.33 -0.30
C LEU A 21 0.97 17.84 -0.31
N GLY A 22 1.94 16.95 -0.18
CA GLY A 22 1.69 15.51 -0.07
C GLY A 22 0.83 15.14 1.14
N PHE A 23 0.92 15.87 2.26
CA PHE A 23 0.05 15.67 3.43
C PHE A 23 -1.33 16.31 3.28
N ALA A 24 -1.41 17.45 2.58
CA ALA A 24 -2.65 18.16 2.33
C ALA A 24 -3.52 17.47 1.26
N TRP A 25 -2.95 16.54 0.50
CA TRP A 25 -3.67 15.85 -0.57
C TRP A 25 -4.85 15.06 0.00
N PRO A 26 -6.11 15.27 -0.49
CA PRO A 26 -7.28 14.55 0.00
C PRO A 26 -7.16 13.05 -0.25
N GLN A 27 -7.37 12.25 0.79
CA GLN A 27 -7.40 10.81 0.66
C GLN A 27 -8.85 10.31 0.61
N ARG A 28 -9.34 10.04 -0.60
CA ARG A 28 -10.52 9.20 -0.79
C ARG A 28 -10.06 7.76 -0.83
N PHE A 29 -10.65 6.90 0.01
CA PHE A 29 -10.32 5.49 0.10
C PHE A 29 -11.52 4.65 -0.36
N VAL A 30 -11.26 3.64 -1.19
CA VAL A 30 -12.25 2.66 -1.65
C VAL A 30 -11.74 1.24 -1.40
N MET A 31 -12.66 0.28 -1.31
CA MET A 31 -12.30 -1.13 -1.17
C MET A 31 -11.46 -1.59 -2.37
N PRO A 32 -10.24 -2.11 -2.16
CA PRO A 32 -9.35 -2.45 -3.27
C PRO A 32 -9.71 -3.74 -4.01
N VAL A 33 -10.67 -4.52 -3.51
CA VAL A 33 -11.18 -5.72 -4.20
C VAL A 33 -12.66 -5.54 -4.47
N GLU A 34 -13.05 -5.69 -5.73
CA GLU A 34 -14.42 -5.54 -6.16
C GLU A 34 -15.36 -6.52 -5.46
N GLY A 35 -16.48 -6.03 -4.92
CA GLY A 35 -17.47 -6.83 -4.22
C GLY A 35 -17.02 -7.34 -2.84
N ALA A 36 -15.80 -7.02 -2.39
CA ALA A 36 -15.36 -7.37 -1.05
C ALA A 36 -15.99 -6.44 0.00
N GLY A 37 -16.16 -6.97 1.19
CA GLY A 37 -16.66 -6.26 2.36
C GLY A 37 -15.98 -6.71 3.64
N ARG A 38 -16.53 -6.35 4.79
CA ARG A 38 -15.94 -6.67 6.12
C ARG A 38 -15.73 -8.16 6.37
N SER A 39 -16.56 -9.03 5.78
CA SER A 39 -16.41 -10.49 5.86
C SER A 39 -15.31 -11.06 4.98
N SER A 40 -14.74 -10.27 4.08
CA SER A 40 -13.71 -10.71 3.13
C SER A 40 -12.30 -10.70 3.72
N PHE A 41 -12.09 -10.18 4.93
CA PHE A 41 -10.80 -10.13 5.60
C PHE A 41 -10.95 -10.26 7.11
N HIS A 42 -9.86 -10.70 7.78
CA HIS A 42 -9.81 -10.76 9.24
C HIS A 42 -9.33 -9.42 9.81
N PRO A 43 -10.13 -8.72 10.64
CA PRO A 43 -9.79 -7.36 11.11
C PRO A 43 -8.54 -7.29 11.98
N GLU A 44 -8.17 -8.39 12.65
CA GLU A 44 -7.00 -8.47 13.52
C GLU A 44 -5.75 -9.03 12.82
N SER A 45 -5.77 -9.17 11.48
CA SER A 45 -4.66 -9.75 10.74
C SER A 45 -3.45 -8.82 10.62
N PHE A 46 -3.65 -7.49 10.71
CA PHE A 46 -2.56 -6.53 10.65
C PHE A 46 -1.61 -6.67 11.84
N TRP A 47 -0.33 -6.84 11.55
CA TRP A 47 0.75 -7.07 12.51
C TRP A 47 0.63 -8.37 13.31
N TYR A 48 -0.22 -9.29 12.87
CA TYR A 48 -0.37 -10.61 13.50
C TYR A 48 0.97 -11.36 13.54
N HIS A 49 1.24 -12.07 14.62
CA HIS A 49 2.43 -12.88 14.86
C HIS A 49 2.04 -14.18 15.58
N PRO A 50 2.64 -15.33 15.24
CA PRO A 50 3.64 -15.57 14.20
C PRO A 50 3.03 -15.66 12.77
N TRP A 51 3.75 -15.14 11.75
CA TRP A 51 3.30 -15.14 10.35
C TRP A 51 4.36 -15.72 9.41
N GLY A 52 4.64 -17.01 9.57
CA GLY A 52 5.57 -17.76 8.73
C GLY A 52 6.91 -17.02 8.51
N ARG A 53 7.41 -17.06 7.27
CA ARG A 53 8.72 -16.45 6.89
C ARG A 53 8.78 -14.93 7.05
N SER A 54 7.66 -14.24 7.04
CA SER A 54 7.62 -12.78 7.21
C SER A 54 7.61 -12.33 8.67
N VAL A 55 7.53 -13.27 9.61
CA VAL A 55 7.49 -13.09 11.07
C VAL A 55 6.22 -12.38 11.53
N THR A 56 5.88 -11.23 10.96
CA THR A 56 4.65 -10.48 11.23
C THR A 56 3.89 -10.22 9.92
N HIS A 57 2.58 -10.20 9.95
CA HIS A 57 1.72 -9.88 8.83
C HIS A 57 1.59 -8.36 8.68
N LYS A 58 2.29 -7.77 7.71
CA LYS A 58 2.43 -6.31 7.57
C LYS A 58 1.29 -5.66 6.77
N GLY A 59 0.21 -6.38 6.54
CA GLY A 59 -0.93 -5.95 5.74
C GLY A 59 -2.21 -6.66 6.18
N VAL A 60 -3.17 -6.67 5.28
CA VAL A 60 -4.45 -7.39 5.40
C VAL A 60 -4.65 -8.23 4.15
N ASP A 61 -5.04 -9.49 4.33
CA ASP A 61 -5.38 -10.39 3.23
C ASP A 61 -6.88 -10.30 2.97
N ILE A 62 -7.24 -9.83 1.77
CA ILE A 62 -8.64 -9.68 1.32
C ILE A 62 -8.96 -10.82 0.37
N PHE A 63 -9.75 -11.77 0.84
CA PHE A 63 -10.09 -12.99 0.11
C PHE A 63 -11.16 -12.72 -0.95
N ALA A 64 -10.93 -13.22 -2.15
CA ALA A 64 -11.87 -13.17 -3.27
C ALA A 64 -11.52 -14.26 -4.29
N ARG A 65 -12.41 -14.52 -5.24
CA ARG A 65 -12.14 -15.48 -6.32
C ARG A 65 -10.96 -14.99 -7.17
N LYS A 66 -10.15 -15.93 -7.64
CA LYS A 66 -9.10 -15.65 -8.62
C LYS A 66 -9.70 -14.96 -9.85
N GLY A 67 -9.06 -13.89 -10.31
CA GLY A 67 -9.56 -13.06 -11.41
C GLY A 67 -10.52 -11.93 -11.00
N THR A 68 -10.97 -11.85 -9.74
CA THR A 68 -11.75 -10.71 -9.24
C THR A 68 -10.97 -9.40 -9.46
N PRO A 69 -11.60 -8.32 -9.97
CA PRO A 69 -10.92 -7.06 -10.18
C PRO A 69 -10.31 -6.48 -8.91
N VAL A 70 -9.04 -6.04 -9.01
CA VAL A 70 -8.36 -5.24 -8.01
C VAL A 70 -8.35 -3.80 -8.49
N ARG A 71 -8.71 -2.88 -7.59
CA ARG A 71 -8.85 -1.45 -7.84
C ARG A 71 -7.87 -0.66 -6.99
N ALA A 72 -7.48 0.52 -7.46
CA ALA A 72 -6.68 1.46 -6.68
C ALA A 72 -7.48 1.91 -5.45
N ALA A 73 -6.98 1.63 -4.26
CA ALA A 73 -7.63 2.00 -3.00
C ALA A 73 -7.70 3.52 -2.80
N THR A 74 -6.80 4.26 -3.44
CA THR A 74 -6.72 5.73 -3.41
C THR A 74 -6.11 6.23 -4.72
N SER A 75 -6.14 7.55 -4.96
CA SER A 75 -5.35 8.14 -6.03
C SER A 75 -3.85 7.94 -5.79
N GLY A 76 -3.06 7.87 -6.85
CA GLY A 76 -1.61 7.79 -6.71
C GLY A 76 -0.87 7.45 -7.99
N LEU A 77 0.45 7.59 -7.92
CA LEU A 77 1.36 7.26 -9.01
C LEU A 77 1.84 5.81 -8.89
N VAL A 78 1.68 5.02 -9.93
CA VAL A 78 2.28 3.67 -10.02
C VAL A 78 3.80 3.83 -10.10
N VAL A 79 4.51 3.44 -9.05
CA VAL A 79 5.98 3.56 -8.98
C VAL A 79 6.70 2.26 -9.33
N PHE A 80 6.00 1.13 -9.21
CA PHE A 80 6.53 -0.18 -9.58
C PHE A 80 5.41 -1.15 -9.97
N THR A 81 5.68 -2.00 -10.95
CA THR A 81 4.90 -3.19 -11.31
C THR A 81 5.86 -4.31 -11.69
N GLY A 82 5.59 -5.53 -11.27
CA GLY A 82 6.45 -6.68 -11.58
C GLY A 82 6.36 -7.79 -10.55
N GLU A 83 7.38 -8.65 -10.51
CA GLU A 83 7.47 -9.73 -9.53
C GLU A 83 8.43 -9.35 -8.40
N LEU A 84 8.00 -9.55 -7.15
CA LEU A 84 8.79 -9.31 -5.94
C LEU A 84 8.68 -10.51 -4.99
N GLY A 85 9.68 -11.37 -4.99
CA GLY A 85 9.91 -12.42 -4.00
C GLY A 85 8.63 -13.09 -3.48
N MET A 86 8.34 -12.95 -2.19
CA MET A 86 7.15 -13.55 -1.57
C MET A 86 5.83 -12.96 -2.09
N GLY A 87 5.81 -11.73 -2.54
CA GLY A 87 4.59 -11.05 -3.02
C GLY A 87 4.10 -11.54 -4.39
N GLY A 88 4.96 -12.24 -5.15
CA GLY A 88 4.64 -12.63 -6.52
C GLY A 88 4.46 -11.41 -7.43
N ARG A 89 3.42 -11.39 -8.24
CA ARG A 89 3.07 -10.20 -9.05
C ARG A 89 2.50 -9.11 -8.16
N VAL A 90 3.12 -7.94 -8.23
CA VAL A 90 2.81 -6.82 -7.35
C VAL A 90 2.71 -5.50 -8.09
N ALA A 91 1.94 -4.58 -7.54
CA ALA A 91 1.95 -3.17 -7.88
C ALA A 91 2.22 -2.32 -6.63
N LEU A 92 3.04 -1.28 -6.78
CA LEU A 92 3.30 -0.27 -5.76
C LEU A 92 2.80 1.08 -6.25
N VAL A 93 1.96 1.73 -5.45
CA VAL A 93 1.34 3.02 -5.77
C VAL A 93 1.69 4.03 -4.68
N LEU A 94 2.36 5.11 -5.05
CA LEU A 94 2.60 6.23 -4.15
C LEU A 94 1.36 7.13 -4.14
N GLY A 95 0.68 7.13 -3.01
CA GLY A 95 -0.55 7.88 -2.77
C GLY A 95 -0.38 9.08 -1.83
N PRO A 96 -1.51 9.69 -1.40
CA PRO A 96 -1.54 10.80 -0.47
C PRO A 96 -0.82 10.51 0.84
N ARG A 97 -0.34 11.57 1.52
CA ARG A 97 0.37 11.50 2.81
C ARG A 97 1.67 10.68 2.73
N TRP A 98 2.30 10.61 1.55
CA TRP A 98 3.52 9.84 1.31
C TRP A 98 3.35 8.36 1.66
N ARG A 99 2.14 7.80 1.42
CA ARG A 99 1.83 6.41 1.68
C ARG A 99 2.10 5.57 0.44
N MET A 100 2.73 4.42 0.67
CA MET A 100 3.00 3.41 -0.35
C MET A 100 1.96 2.30 -0.24
N HIS A 101 1.06 2.23 -1.20
CA HIS A 101 0.04 1.19 -1.29
C HIS A 101 0.61 0.00 -2.07
N TYR A 102 0.73 -1.14 -1.41
CA TYR A 102 1.28 -2.37 -1.96
C TYR A 102 0.16 -3.37 -2.19
N TYR A 103 0.04 -3.81 -3.43
CA TYR A 103 -0.92 -4.81 -3.90
C TYR A 103 -0.16 -6.04 -4.33
N ALA A 104 -0.33 -7.19 -3.66
CA ALA A 104 0.43 -8.40 -3.94
C ALA A 104 -0.45 -9.60 -4.25
N HIS A 105 0.19 -10.69 -4.69
CA HIS A 105 -0.40 -11.95 -5.15
C HIS A 105 -1.32 -11.79 -6.37
N LEU A 106 -1.11 -10.74 -7.16
CA LEU A 106 -1.94 -10.47 -8.33
C LEU A 106 -1.83 -11.61 -9.37
N GLU A 107 -2.97 -11.93 -10.00
CA GLU A 107 -2.97 -12.81 -11.17
C GLU A 107 -2.54 -12.05 -12.43
N ARG A 108 -3.02 -10.81 -12.58
CA ARG A 108 -2.67 -9.92 -13.67
C ARG A 108 -2.52 -8.49 -13.17
N ILE A 109 -1.61 -7.76 -13.80
CA ILE A 109 -1.41 -6.33 -13.59
C ILE A 109 -1.89 -5.62 -14.87
N ASP A 110 -2.82 -4.67 -14.72
CA ASP A 110 -3.44 -3.96 -15.84
C ASP A 110 -2.89 -2.54 -16.01
N VAL A 111 -1.89 -2.14 -15.21
CA VAL A 111 -1.29 -0.80 -15.19
C VAL A 111 0.23 -0.88 -15.34
N ALA A 112 0.84 0.22 -15.79
CA ALA A 112 2.29 0.34 -15.92
C ALA A 112 2.85 1.39 -14.97
N ARG A 113 4.16 1.29 -14.68
CA ARG A 113 4.90 2.34 -13.96
C ARG A 113 4.73 3.69 -14.64
N GLY A 114 4.50 4.74 -13.86
CA GLY A 114 4.28 6.10 -14.33
C GLY A 114 2.79 6.44 -14.55
N HIS A 115 1.90 5.45 -14.54
CA HIS A 115 0.47 5.70 -14.65
C HIS A 115 -0.08 6.34 -13.36
N TRP A 116 -0.94 7.37 -13.51
CA TRP A 116 -1.64 8.01 -12.40
C TRP A 116 -3.01 7.37 -12.23
N LEU A 117 -3.25 6.75 -11.09
CA LEU A 117 -4.50 6.09 -10.75
C LEU A 117 -5.47 7.02 -10.03
N ARG A 118 -6.74 6.88 -10.33
CA ARG A 118 -7.85 7.45 -9.55
C ARG A 118 -8.39 6.40 -8.57
N PRO A 119 -9.01 6.82 -7.43
CA PRO A 119 -9.64 5.87 -6.52
C PRO A 119 -10.69 5.02 -7.25
N GLY A 120 -10.65 3.70 -7.09
CA GLY A 120 -11.56 2.76 -7.75
C GLY A 120 -11.16 2.38 -9.19
N GLU A 121 -10.14 2.99 -9.77
CA GLU A 121 -9.63 2.61 -11.09
C GLU A 121 -9.02 1.21 -11.05
N ARG A 122 -9.24 0.43 -12.09
CA ARG A 122 -8.75 -0.95 -12.19
C ARG A 122 -7.23 -0.98 -12.25
N LEU A 123 -6.64 -1.81 -11.37
CA LEU A 123 -5.19 -1.98 -11.26
C LEU A 123 -4.73 -3.37 -11.73
N GLY A 124 -5.57 -4.39 -11.55
CA GLY A 124 -5.25 -5.77 -11.88
C GLY A 124 -6.35 -6.73 -11.44
N THR A 125 -5.98 -7.97 -11.13
CA THR A 125 -6.91 -9.00 -10.63
C THR A 125 -6.30 -9.79 -9.49
N VAL A 126 -7.15 -10.29 -8.58
CA VAL A 126 -6.80 -11.18 -7.47
C VAL A 126 -6.21 -12.47 -8.02
N GLY A 127 -5.15 -12.94 -7.41
CA GLY A 127 -4.49 -14.18 -7.73
C GLY A 127 -4.01 -14.95 -6.50
N ASP A 128 -3.02 -15.78 -6.73
CA ASP A 128 -2.34 -16.61 -5.75
C ASP A 128 -0.82 -16.69 -6.04
N THR A 129 -0.24 -15.68 -6.65
CA THR A 129 1.17 -15.68 -7.03
C THR A 129 2.11 -15.52 -5.82
N GLY A 130 3.40 -15.80 -6.00
CA GLY A 130 4.38 -15.74 -4.92
C GLY A 130 4.17 -16.82 -3.87
N ASN A 131 4.21 -16.44 -2.59
CA ASN A 131 4.03 -17.39 -1.47
C ASN A 131 2.56 -17.69 -1.15
N ALA A 132 1.62 -17.11 -1.90
CA ALA A 132 0.21 -17.46 -1.87
C ALA A 132 -0.14 -18.66 -2.75
N ARG A 133 0.80 -19.17 -3.56
CA ARG A 133 0.56 -20.31 -4.44
C ARG A 133 0.04 -21.51 -3.66
N GLY A 134 -1.10 -22.08 -4.11
CA GLY A 134 -1.75 -23.21 -3.46
C GLY A 134 -2.55 -22.88 -2.20
N LYS A 135 -2.72 -21.58 -1.90
CA LYS A 135 -3.60 -21.08 -0.83
C LYS A 135 -4.87 -20.47 -1.44
N PRO A 136 -5.91 -20.23 -0.63
CA PRO A 136 -7.07 -19.50 -1.11
C PRO A 136 -6.65 -18.16 -1.74
N PRO A 137 -7.15 -17.83 -2.95
CA PRO A 137 -6.80 -16.58 -3.63
C PRO A 137 -7.19 -15.36 -2.80
N HIS A 138 -6.31 -14.38 -2.73
CA HIS A 138 -6.51 -13.14 -1.98
C HIS A 138 -5.61 -12.02 -2.51
N LEU A 139 -6.02 -10.81 -2.25
CA LEU A 139 -5.15 -9.65 -2.34
C LEU A 139 -4.46 -9.45 -0.98
N HIS A 140 -3.12 -9.56 -0.92
CA HIS A 140 -2.39 -9.03 0.23
C HIS A 140 -2.19 -7.53 0.04
N TYR A 141 -2.81 -6.73 0.91
CA TYR A 141 -2.80 -5.28 0.82
C TYR A 141 -2.07 -4.66 2.01
N THR A 142 -1.06 -3.86 1.73
CA THR A 142 -0.25 -3.17 2.75
C THR A 142 -0.21 -1.66 2.47
N ILE A 143 -0.22 -0.87 3.53
CA ILE A 143 0.04 0.57 3.47
C ILE A 143 1.34 0.84 4.22
N GLY A 144 2.42 1.07 3.46
CA GLY A 144 3.67 1.63 3.99
C GLY A 144 3.63 3.15 4.07
N THR A 145 4.61 3.76 4.71
CA THR A 145 4.79 5.22 4.71
C THR A 145 6.25 5.59 4.50
N LEU A 146 6.51 6.64 3.72
CA LEU A 146 7.85 7.20 3.54
C LEU A 146 8.25 8.12 4.70
N VAL A 147 7.28 8.52 5.52
CA VAL A 147 7.51 9.34 6.73
C VAL A 147 7.26 8.46 7.95
N PRO A 148 8.25 8.27 8.82
CA PRO A 148 8.09 7.38 9.97
C PRO A 148 7.04 7.90 10.94
N LEU A 149 6.32 6.97 11.58
CA LEU A 149 5.27 7.21 12.58
C LEU A 149 5.75 6.67 13.94
N PRO A 150 6.60 7.39 14.69
CA PRO A 150 7.24 6.87 15.90
C PRO A 150 6.25 6.35 16.95
N TRP A 151 5.05 6.93 17.01
CA TRP A 151 3.98 6.49 17.92
C TRP A 151 3.39 5.12 17.58
N GLN A 152 3.72 4.54 16.41
CA GLN A 152 3.34 3.18 16.04
C GLN A 152 4.27 2.11 16.61
N VAL A 153 5.43 2.49 17.14
CA VAL A 153 6.38 1.57 17.76
C VAL A 153 5.71 0.85 18.94
N ARG A 154 5.89 -0.47 19.00
CA ARG A 154 5.36 -1.33 20.08
C ARG A 154 6.42 -2.37 20.45
N PRO A 155 6.43 -2.87 21.69
CA PRO A 155 7.22 -4.05 22.05
C PRO A 155 6.85 -5.26 21.18
N GLY A 156 7.81 -6.19 21.00
CA GLY A 156 7.57 -7.45 20.32
C GLY A 156 8.14 -7.53 18.90
N PRO A 157 7.83 -8.61 18.18
CA PRO A 157 8.40 -8.90 16.86
C PRO A 157 8.17 -7.77 15.86
N HIS A 158 9.28 -7.32 15.25
CA HIS A 158 9.30 -6.19 14.30
C HIS A 158 8.74 -4.86 14.85
N GLY A 159 8.69 -4.69 16.18
CA GLY A 159 8.05 -3.55 16.83
C GLY A 159 8.56 -2.19 16.35
N LEU A 160 9.89 -2.02 16.16
CA LEU A 160 10.48 -0.80 15.57
C LEU A 160 10.05 -0.60 14.10
N ARG A 161 9.93 -1.67 13.32
CA ARG A 161 9.53 -1.56 11.90
C ARG A 161 8.11 -1.07 11.74
N ARG A 162 7.26 -1.20 12.78
CA ARG A 162 5.87 -0.79 12.76
C ARG A 162 5.70 0.71 12.43
N MET A 163 6.69 1.54 12.77
CA MET A 163 6.67 2.97 12.42
C MET A 163 6.58 3.26 10.91
N TRP A 164 6.90 2.28 10.06
CA TRP A 164 6.85 2.41 8.61
C TRP A 164 5.57 1.87 7.97
N TYR A 165 4.57 1.48 8.79
CA TYR A 165 3.33 0.87 8.32
C TYR A 165 2.12 1.54 8.94
N VAL A 166 1.04 1.56 8.17
CA VAL A 166 -0.28 2.03 8.60
C VAL A 166 -1.23 0.84 8.56
N ASP A 167 -2.03 0.66 9.62
CA ASP A 167 -3.07 -0.35 9.64
C ASP A 167 -4.12 -0.05 8.56
N PRO A 168 -4.33 -0.94 7.57
CA PRO A 168 -5.36 -0.74 6.56
C PRO A 168 -6.79 -0.94 7.10
N THR A 169 -6.95 -1.69 8.19
CA THR A 169 -8.25 -2.16 8.70
C THR A 169 -9.27 -1.04 8.92
N PRO A 170 -8.93 0.08 9.59
CA PRO A 170 -9.89 1.18 9.77
C PRO A 170 -10.36 1.79 8.44
N LEU A 171 -9.45 1.87 7.44
CA LEU A 171 -9.78 2.39 6.12
C LEU A 171 -10.67 1.41 5.34
N LEU A 172 -10.37 0.11 5.40
CA LEU A 172 -11.16 -0.96 4.76
C LEU A 172 -12.58 -1.03 5.36
N ASN A 173 -12.72 -0.84 6.68
CA ASN A 173 -14.02 -0.83 7.35
C ASN A 173 -14.88 0.38 6.98
N GLY A 174 -14.29 1.49 6.61
CA GLY A 174 -14.96 2.72 6.18
C GLY A 174 -15.09 2.86 4.66
N ALA A 175 -14.57 1.89 3.88
CA ALA A 175 -14.62 1.93 2.42
C ALA A 175 -16.03 1.55 1.92
N SER A 176 -16.55 2.36 1.02
CA SER A 176 -17.80 2.13 0.29
C SER A 176 -17.53 1.73 -1.16
#